data_40c4938748edd66316305022cf64e0ac
#
_entry.id   40c4938748edd66316305022cf64e0ac
#
_cell.length_a   1.000
_cell.length_b   1.000
_cell.length_c   1.000
_cell.angle_alpha   90.00
_cell.angle_beta   90.00
_cell.angle_gamma   90.00
#
_symmetry.space_group_name_H-M   'P 1'
#
loop_
_entity.id
_entity.type
_entity.pdbx_description
1 polymer ?
#
loop_
_entity_poly.entity_id
_entity_poly.type
_entity_poly.pdbx_seq_one_letter_code
_entity_poly.pdbx_strand_id
1 'polypeptide(L)'
;MDEVYIDENCKLCNSFGTWINNKSDTIKISNQKNLNQNLQNLDTLIFSKETKTYKYSDAVIMSVYSIGGIYKLILLLKIIPKPFRDKVYKFVAKHRNGQKFNHFFKKKNLKTFIKTVIAFSIFRAIYGALILFFAYRITVQTENNIFLASLFFIFSMFLSRQIFKKIKNRLNL
;
A
#
# COMPACT_ATOMS: atom_id res chain seq x y z
N MET A 1 21.75 19.67 -1.87
CA MET A 1 21.44 18.71 -2.93
C MET A 1 20.78 17.51 -2.28
N ASP A 2 19.68 17.01 -2.82
CA ASP A 2 18.95 15.87 -2.24
C ASP A 2 19.70 14.58 -2.59
N GLU A 3 19.97 13.72 -1.59
CA GLU A 3 20.77 12.51 -1.78
C GLU A 3 20.14 11.29 -1.08
N VAL A 4 20.00 10.20 -1.84
CA VAL A 4 19.46 8.91 -1.35
C VAL A 4 20.62 7.91 -1.24
N TYR A 5 20.82 7.35 -0.07
CA TYR A 5 21.81 6.32 0.18
C TYR A 5 21.16 4.95 0.19
N ILE A 6 21.62 4.07 -0.70
CA ILE A 6 21.09 2.72 -0.89
C ILE A 6 22.16 1.68 -0.62
N ASP A 7 21.74 0.49 -0.22
CA ASP A 7 22.58 -0.71 -0.15
C ASP A 7 22.63 -1.38 -1.54
N GLU A 8 23.80 -1.42 -2.15
CA GLU A 8 24.01 -2.03 -3.48
C GLU A 8 23.73 -3.53 -3.51
N ASN A 9 23.88 -4.23 -2.40
CA ASN A 9 23.61 -5.66 -2.31
C ASN A 9 22.12 -5.98 -2.24
N CYS A 10 21.29 -4.97 -2.05
CA CYS A 10 19.84 -5.12 -1.92
C CYS A 10 19.13 -4.87 -3.26
N LYS A 11 18.57 -5.90 -3.87
CA LYS A 11 17.82 -5.79 -5.14
C LYS A 11 16.67 -4.79 -5.06
N LEU A 12 15.93 -4.76 -3.94
CA LEU A 12 14.83 -3.83 -3.74
C LEU A 12 15.31 -2.38 -3.67
N CYS A 13 16.42 -2.15 -2.95
CA CYS A 13 17.01 -0.81 -2.84
C CYS A 13 17.52 -0.31 -4.19
N ASN A 14 18.19 -1.16 -4.95
CA ASN A 14 18.65 -0.83 -6.31
C ASN A 14 17.48 -0.52 -7.25
N SER A 15 16.42 -1.33 -7.23
CA SER A 15 15.21 -1.06 -8.02
C SER A 15 14.56 0.27 -7.64
N PHE A 16 14.54 0.60 -6.35
CA PHE A 16 14.01 1.86 -5.85
C PHE A 16 14.90 3.04 -6.27
N GLY A 17 16.22 2.91 -6.16
CA GLY A 17 17.17 3.92 -6.61
C GLY A 17 17.05 4.18 -8.12
N THR A 18 17.06 3.14 -8.94
CA THR A 18 16.86 3.26 -10.39
C THR A 18 15.53 3.93 -10.72
N TRP A 19 14.45 3.59 -9.99
CA TRP A 19 13.16 4.20 -10.21
C TRP A 19 13.17 5.70 -9.88
N ILE A 20 13.81 6.13 -8.79
CA ILE A 20 13.96 7.55 -8.45
C ILE A 20 14.77 8.28 -9.53
N ASN A 21 15.90 7.72 -9.93
CA ASN A 21 16.77 8.31 -10.95
C ASN A 21 16.05 8.53 -12.29
N ASN A 22 15.17 7.58 -12.67
CA ASN A 22 14.36 7.70 -13.88
C ASN A 22 13.23 8.75 -13.75
N LYS A 23 12.94 9.25 -12.57
CA LYS A 23 11.85 10.22 -12.32
C LYS A 23 12.33 11.61 -11.95
N SER A 24 13.58 11.75 -11.53
CA SER A 24 14.13 13.03 -11.10
C SER A 24 15.65 13.03 -11.22
N ASP A 25 16.17 13.97 -12.00
CA ASP A 25 17.61 14.21 -12.13
C ASP A 25 18.19 15.03 -10.97
N THR A 26 17.32 15.55 -10.08
CA THR A 26 17.72 16.40 -8.95
C THR A 26 18.14 15.64 -7.71
N ILE A 27 17.87 14.33 -7.67
CA ILE A 27 18.17 13.46 -6.53
C ILE A 27 19.35 12.57 -6.88
N LYS A 28 20.46 12.77 -6.18
CA LYS A 28 21.66 11.93 -6.32
C LYS A 28 21.48 10.61 -5.58
N ILE A 29 21.87 9.51 -6.24
CA ILE A 29 21.90 8.19 -5.61
C ILE A 29 23.35 7.86 -5.26
N SER A 30 23.58 7.51 -4.01
CA SER A 30 24.89 7.19 -3.48
C SER A 30 24.86 5.86 -2.72
N ASN A 31 26.04 5.25 -2.61
CA ASN A 31 26.19 4.04 -1.84
C ASN A 31 26.21 4.37 -0.34
N GLN A 32 25.57 3.53 0.46
CA GLN A 32 25.52 3.65 1.93
C GLN A 32 26.92 3.58 2.56
N LYS A 33 27.90 2.98 1.89
CA LYS A 33 29.30 2.94 2.32
C LYS A 33 29.96 4.32 2.43
N ASN A 34 29.42 5.32 1.74
CA ASN A 34 29.94 6.69 1.76
C ASN A 34 29.45 7.53 2.95
N LEU A 35 28.63 6.92 3.84
CA LEU A 35 28.12 7.57 5.05
C LEU A 35 29.07 7.39 6.24
N ASN A 36 28.89 8.23 7.27
CA ASN A 36 29.58 8.07 8.55
C ASN A 36 29.31 6.69 9.17
N GLN A 37 30.29 6.10 9.84
CA GLN A 37 30.23 4.75 10.42
C GLN A 37 28.96 4.47 11.24
N ASN A 38 28.46 5.46 11.98
CA ASN A 38 27.24 5.35 12.79
C ASN A 38 25.96 5.17 11.95
N LEU A 39 25.98 5.56 10.68
CA LEU A 39 24.85 5.45 9.75
C LEU A 39 24.99 4.24 8.82
N GLN A 40 26.21 3.82 8.53
CA GLN A 40 26.48 2.63 7.70
C GLN A 40 25.91 1.34 8.31
N ASN A 41 25.98 1.22 9.65
CA ASN A 41 25.51 0.04 10.39
C ASN A 41 23.97 -0.06 10.46
N LEU A 42 23.25 0.95 9.96
CA LEU A 42 21.80 0.93 9.92
C LEU A 42 21.34 0.24 8.62
N ASP A 43 20.78 -0.96 8.75
CA ASP A 43 20.19 -1.71 7.62
C ASP A 43 18.89 -1.04 7.14
N THR A 44 19.00 0.21 6.66
CA THR A 44 17.88 1.04 6.26
C THR A 44 18.24 2.02 5.14
N LEU A 45 17.25 2.40 4.33
CA LEU A 45 17.39 3.50 3.39
C LEU A 45 17.56 4.82 4.15
N ILE A 46 18.48 5.65 3.70
CA ILE A 46 18.77 6.96 4.25
C ILE A 46 18.58 8.00 3.15
N PHE A 47 17.91 9.08 3.50
CA PHE A 47 17.73 10.23 2.62
C PHE A 47 18.23 11.48 3.31
N SER A 48 19.13 12.20 2.65
CA SER A 48 19.67 13.47 3.13
C SER A 48 19.11 14.61 2.27
N LYS A 49 18.58 15.60 2.94
CA LYS A 49 18.10 16.83 2.31
C LYS A 49 18.69 18.01 3.07
N GLU A 50 19.56 18.76 2.41
CA GLU A 50 20.29 19.87 3.04
C GLU A 50 21.02 19.41 4.32
N THR A 51 20.58 19.87 5.48
CA THR A 51 21.14 19.52 6.80
C THR A 51 20.37 18.41 7.52
N LYS A 52 19.24 17.93 6.95
CA LYS A 52 18.35 16.94 7.59
C LYS A 52 18.54 15.56 7.03
N THR A 53 18.73 14.57 7.90
CA THR A 53 18.84 13.16 7.53
C THR A 53 17.59 12.42 7.98
N TYR A 54 16.95 11.74 7.04
CA TYR A 54 15.75 10.93 7.26
C TYR A 54 16.11 9.45 7.20
N LYS A 55 15.43 8.62 8.03
CA LYS A 55 15.69 7.18 8.16
C LYS A 55 14.36 6.41 8.09
N TYR A 56 14.43 5.11 7.75
CA TYR A 56 13.29 4.18 7.69
C TYR A 56 12.16 4.68 6.76
N SER A 57 10.92 4.64 7.25
CA SER A 57 9.75 5.06 6.48
C SER A 57 9.79 6.54 6.07
N ASP A 58 10.37 7.41 6.90
CA ASP A 58 10.50 8.83 6.60
C ASP A 58 11.48 9.08 5.44
N ALA A 59 12.55 8.27 5.32
CA ALA A 59 13.47 8.38 4.20
C ALA A 59 12.78 8.06 2.86
N VAL A 60 11.95 7.00 2.83
CA VAL A 60 11.17 6.64 1.63
C VAL A 60 10.17 7.74 1.28
N ILE A 61 9.42 8.23 2.25
CA ILE A 61 8.41 9.27 2.02
C ILE A 61 9.06 10.55 1.52
N MET A 62 10.17 10.98 2.13
CA MET A 62 10.81 12.25 1.76
C MET A 62 11.56 12.15 0.43
N SER A 63 12.17 11.01 0.10
CA SER A 63 12.81 10.82 -1.21
C SER A 63 11.78 10.86 -2.34
N VAL A 64 10.63 10.22 -2.17
CA VAL A 64 9.54 10.25 -3.16
C VAL A 64 8.90 11.64 -3.23
N TYR A 65 8.73 12.32 -2.10
CA TYR A 65 8.23 13.69 -2.06
C TYR A 65 9.14 14.67 -2.84
N SER A 66 10.47 14.49 -2.76
CA SER A 66 11.43 15.34 -3.46
C SER A 66 11.40 15.19 -4.99
N ILE A 67 10.80 14.12 -5.54
CA ILE A 67 10.55 13.99 -6.98
C ILE A 67 9.60 15.10 -7.47
N GLY A 68 8.65 15.53 -6.62
CA GLY A 68 7.70 16.60 -6.97
C GLY A 68 6.44 16.10 -7.68
N GLY A 69 5.66 17.02 -8.26
CA GLY A 69 4.43 16.69 -8.99
C GLY A 69 3.42 15.88 -8.16
N ILE A 70 2.83 14.87 -8.77
CA ILE A 70 1.84 13.98 -8.14
C ILE A 70 2.42 13.17 -6.97
N TYR A 71 3.75 12.98 -6.94
CA TYR A 71 4.42 12.25 -5.87
C TYR A 71 4.37 12.96 -4.52
N LYS A 72 4.04 14.26 -4.48
CA LYS A 72 3.79 14.98 -3.22
C LYS A 72 2.65 14.39 -2.40
N LEU A 73 1.71 13.69 -3.02
CA LEU A 73 0.61 13.01 -2.33
C LEU A 73 1.09 11.92 -1.35
N ILE A 74 2.35 11.47 -1.46
CA ILE A 74 2.92 10.50 -0.52
C ILE A 74 2.97 11.04 0.92
N LEU A 75 2.92 12.37 1.10
CA LEU A 75 2.82 12.97 2.44
C LEU A 75 1.56 12.55 3.20
N LEU A 76 0.50 12.14 2.51
CA LEU A 76 -0.69 11.58 3.16
C LEU A 76 -0.37 10.37 4.03
N LEU A 77 0.69 9.62 3.69
CA LEU A 77 1.15 8.51 4.53
C LEU A 77 1.67 8.98 5.90
N LYS A 78 2.00 10.27 6.08
CA LYS A 78 2.38 10.83 7.39
C LYS A 78 1.21 10.93 8.37
N ILE A 79 -0.04 10.82 7.91
CA ILE A 79 -1.23 10.70 8.76
C ILE A 79 -1.12 9.43 9.62
N ILE A 80 -0.51 8.37 9.08
CA ILE A 80 -0.26 7.12 9.83
C ILE A 80 0.86 7.39 10.87
N PRO A 81 0.66 7.04 12.15
CA PRO A 81 1.66 7.24 13.20
C PRO A 81 3.01 6.61 12.84
N LYS A 82 4.11 7.33 13.10
CA LYS A 82 5.48 6.90 12.78
C LYS A 82 5.82 5.47 13.24
N PRO A 83 5.53 5.05 14.48
CA PRO A 83 5.88 3.71 14.96
C PRO A 83 5.22 2.60 14.10
N PHE A 84 4.02 2.84 13.60
CA PHE A 84 3.34 1.88 12.74
C PHE A 84 4.00 1.82 11.34
N ARG A 85 4.30 2.95 10.73
CA ARG A 85 5.00 3.03 9.43
C ARG A 85 6.38 2.38 9.49
N ASP A 86 7.13 2.64 10.55
CA ASP A 86 8.46 2.06 10.74
C ASP A 86 8.40 0.54 11.00
N LYS A 87 7.33 0.05 11.64
CA LYS A 87 7.11 -1.39 11.81
C LYS A 87 6.88 -2.09 10.46
N VAL A 88 6.05 -1.49 9.60
CA VAL A 88 5.83 -1.98 8.23
C VAL A 88 7.13 -1.92 7.42
N TYR A 89 7.86 -0.81 7.49
CA TYR A 89 9.15 -0.68 6.81
C TYR A 89 10.14 -1.77 7.25
N LYS A 90 10.32 -1.98 8.56
CA LYS A 90 11.22 -3.01 9.11
C LYS A 90 10.81 -4.42 8.70
N PHE A 91 9.51 -4.70 8.62
CA PHE A 91 9.00 -5.96 8.12
C PHE A 91 9.42 -6.19 6.65
N VAL A 92 9.24 -5.19 5.78
CA VAL A 92 9.67 -5.24 4.38
C VAL A 92 11.19 -5.36 4.29
N ALA A 93 11.95 -4.56 5.06
CA ALA A 93 13.40 -4.59 5.08
C ALA A 93 13.95 -5.97 5.48
N LYS A 94 13.36 -6.61 6.48
CA LYS A 94 13.75 -7.96 6.92
C LYS A 94 13.55 -9.03 5.82
N HIS A 95 12.57 -8.84 4.95
CA HIS A 95 12.22 -9.81 3.90
C HIS A 95 12.77 -9.44 2.52
N ARG A 96 13.43 -8.29 2.37
CA ARG A 96 13.90 -7.76 1.08
C ARG A 96 14.94 -8.64 0.37
N ASN A 97 15.77 -9.36 1.12
CA ASN A 97 16.80 -10.27 0.60
C ASN A 97 16.28 -11.73 0.48
N GLY A 98 15.07 -12.03 0.94
CA GLY A 98 14.50 -13.37 0.89
C GLY A 98 13.86 -13.70 -0.45
N GLN A 99 14.04 -14.92 -0.95
CA GLN A 99 13.39 -15.41 -2.18
C GLN A 99 11.85 -15.32 -2.13
N LYS A 100 11.24 -15.31 -0.92
CA LYS A 100 9.79 -15.21 -0.71
C LYS A 100 9.22 -13.87 -1.17
N PHE A 101 9.98 -12.76 -1.06
CA PHE A 101 9.50 -11.43 -1.48
C PHE A 101 9.41 -11.33 -3.02
N ASN A 102 10.37 -11.91 -3.74
CA ASN A 102 10.35 -11.97 -5.20
C ASN A 102 9.19 -12.80 -5.74
N HIS A 103 8.72 -13.81 -4.99
CA HIS A 103 7.56 -14.63 -5.36
C HIS A 103 6.23 -13.88 -5.18
N PHE A 104 6.12 -13.02 -4.18
CA PHE A 104 4.91 -12.22 -3.91
C PHE A 104 4.64 -11.18 -5.01
N PHE A 105 5.70 -10.55 -5.54
CA PHE A 105 5.62 -9.56 -6.62
C PHE A 105 5.82 -10.13 -8.02
N LYS A 106 5.86 -11.45 -8.17
CA LYS A 106 5.93 -12.06 -9.49
C LYS A 106 4.73 -11.57 -10.32
N LYS A 107 4.99 -11.02 -11.50
CA LYS A 107 4.03 -10.35 -12.40
C LYS A 107 2.68 -11.10 -12.60
N LYS A 108 2.68 -12.42 -12.45
CA LYS A 108 1.49 -13.29 -12.54
C LYS A 108 0.57 -13.11 -11.32
N ASN A 109 1.13 -13.02 -10.11
CA ASN A 109 0.36 -12.88 -8.87
C ASN A 109 -0.24 -11.47 -8.73
N LEU A 110 0.47 -10.43 -9.21
CA LEU A 110 -0.02 -9.06 -9.20
C LEU A 110 -1.23 -8.90 -10.14
N LYS A 111 -1.18 -9.47 -11.34
CA LYS A 111 -2.33 -9.44 -12.28
C LYS A 111 -3.56 -10.12 -11.69
N THR A 112 -3.39 -11.28 -11.06
CA THR A 112 -4.48 -11.99 -10.40
C THR A 112 -5.02 -11.21 -9.21
N PHE A 113 -4.15 -10.61 -8.40
CA PHE A 113 -4.54 -9.76 -7.28
C PHE A 113 -5.37 -8.55 -7.74
N ILE A 114 -4.89 -7.83 -8.76
CA ILE A 114 -5.62 -6.67 -9.33
C ILE A 114 -6.98 -7.10 -9.88
N LYS A 115 -7.05 -8.21 -10.63
CA LYS A 115 -8.32 -8.76 -11.12
C LYS A 115 -9.29 -9.06 -9.98
N THR A 116 -8.80 -9.67 -8.90
CA THR A 116 -9.63 -9.99 -7.72
C THR A 116 -10.15 -8.72 -7.04
N VAL A 117 -9.31 -7.68 -6.89
CA VAL A 117 -9.69 -6.40 -6.30
C VAL A 117 -10.74 -5.69 -7.16
N ILE A 118 -10.54 -5.65 -8.49
CA ILE A 118 -11.51 -5.04 -9.41
C ILE A 118 -12.84 -5.80 -9.38
N ALA A 119 -12.80 -7.14 -9.47
CA ALA A 119 -14.00 -7.97 -9.40
C ALA A 119 -14.77 -7.77 -8.07
N PHE A 120 -14.04 -7.67 -6.95
CA PHE A 120 -14.63 -7.38 -5.65
C PHE A 120 -15.26 -5.97 -5.59
N SER A 121 -14.61 -4.97 -6.16
CA SER A 121 -15.12 -3.59 -6.18
C SER A 121 -16.40 -3.48 -7.00
N ILE A 122 -16.43 -4.11 -8.19
CA ILE A 122 -17.64 -4.14 -9.04
C ILE A 122 -18.77 -4.89 -8.32
N PHE A 123 -18.49 -6.06 -7.76
CA PHE A 123 -19.45 -6.83 -7.00
C PHE A 123 -20.04 -6.01 -5.84
N ARG A 124 -19.18 -5.32 -5.08
CA ARG A 124 -19.59 -4.49 -3.94
C ARG A 124 -20.46 -3.31 -4.38
N ALA A 125 -20.15 -2.68 -5.51
CA ALA A 125 -20.94 -1.56 -6.04
C ALA A 125 -22.35 -2.02 -6.42
N ILE A 126 -22.48 -3.09 -7.20
CA ILE A 126 -23.76 -3.63 -7.65
C ILE A 126 -24.59 -4.16 -6.46
N TYR A 127 -23.97 -4.98 -5.63
CA TYR A 127 -24.61 -5.58 -4.47
C TYR A 127 -25.01 -4.53 -3.44
N GLY A 128 -24.15 -3.53 -3.20
CA GLY A 128 -24.46 -2.42 -2.30
C GLY A 128 -25.64 -1.57 -2.78
N ALA A 129 -25.72 -1.28 -4.07
CA ALA A 129 -26.85 -0.55 -4.65
C ALA A 129 -28.17 -1.33 -4.50
N LEU A 130 -28.15 -2.65 -4.76
CA LEU A 130 -29.31 -3.52 -4.55
C LEU A 130 -29.77 -3.54 -3.09
N ILE A 131 -28.84 -3.65 -2.14
CA ILE A 131 -29.16 -3.64 -0.71
C ILE A 131 -29.78 -2.31 -0.30
N LEU A 132 -29.22 -1.18 -0.74
CA LEU A 132 -29.79 0.13 -0.42
C LEU A 132 -31.20 0.28 -1.00
N PHE A 133 -31.41 -0.21 -2.21
CA PHE A 133 -32.74 -0.20 -2.84
C PHE A 133 -33.75 -1.03 -2.03
N PHE A 134 -33.38 -2.26 -1.64
CA PHE A 134 -34.28 -3.10 -0.84
C PHE A 134 -34.50 -2.55 0.57
N ALA A 135 -33.45 -2.03 1.22
CA ALA A 135 -33.56 -1.41 2.54
C ALA A 135 -34.50 -0.20 2.51
N TYR A 136 -34.37 0.65 1.47
CA TYR A 136 -35.30 1.78 1.27
C TYR A 136 -36.74 1.30 1.13
N ARG A 137 -37.01 0.29 0.30
CA ARG A 137 -38.37 -0.28 0.12
C ARG A 137 -38.93 -0.83 1.42
N ILE A 138 -38.14 -1.56 2.21
CA ILE A 138 -38.57 -2.11 3.51
C ILE A 138 -38.88 -0.97 4.48
N THR A 139 -38.03 0.05 4.57
CA THR A 139 -38.21 1.17 5.51
C THR A 139 -39.50 1.96 5.18
N VAL A 140 -39.78 2.18 3.89
CA VAL A 140 -40.99 2.91 3.47
C VAL A 140 -42.26 2.10 3.72
N GLN A 141 -42.24 0.76 3.59
CA GLN A 141 -43.40 -0.09 3.77
C GLN A 141 -43.71 -0.47 5.24
N THR A 142 -42.70 -0.41 6.12
CA THR A 142 -42.82 -0.89 7.52
C THR A 142 -42.84 0.24 8.55
N GLU A 143 -43.35 1.41 8.22
CA GLU A 143 -43.52 2.54 9.15
C GLU A 143 -42.24 2.81 10.00
N ASN A 144 -41.08 2.94 9.34
CA ASN A 144 -39.82 3.25 9.98
C ASN A 144 -39.29 2.21 11.00
N ASN A 145 -39.54 0.93 10.79
CA ASN A 145 -39.07 -0.10 11.71
C ASN A 145 -37.53 -0.31 11.56
N ILE A 146 -36.76 0.52 12.25
CA ILE A 146 -35.28 0.56 12.22
C ILE A 146 -34.67 -0.81 12.62
N PHE A 147 -35.37 -1.56 13.48
CA PHE A 147 -34.92 -2.89 13.91
C PHE A 147 -34.94 -3.89 12.74
N LEU A 148 -35.98 -3.88 11.91
CA LEU A 148 -36.08 -4.77 10.74
C LEU A 148 -35.02 -4.42 9.68
N ALA A 149 -34.77 -3.13 9.47
CA ALA A 149 -33.74 -2.66 8.57
C ALA A 149 -32.33 -3.07 9.03
N SER A 150 -32.03 -2.95 10.34
CA SER A 150 -30.74 -3.35 10.89
C SER A 150 -30.50 -4.86 10.80
N LEU A 151 -31.51 -5.68 11.07
CA LEU A 151 -31.44 -7.13 10.90
C LEU A 151 -31.19 -7.52 9.43
N PHE A 152 -31.82 -6.83 8.48
CA PHE A 152 -31.60 -7.02 7.06
C PHE A 152 -30.15 -6.70 6.66
N PHE A 153 -29.57 -5.62 7.19
CA PHE A 153 -28.17 -5.28 6.92
C PHE A 153 -27.19 -6.34 7.44
N ILE A 154 -27.38 -6.85 8.65
CA ILE A 154 -26.54 -7.90 9.23
C ILE A 154 -26.61 -9.18 8.39
N PHE A 155 -27.81 -9.61 8.01
CA PHE A 155 -28.01 -10.78 7.17
C PHE A 155 -27.39 -10.63 5.79
N SER A 156 -27.56 -9.46 5.18
CA SER A 156 -26.97 -9.09 3.91
C SER A 156 -25.43 -9.14 3.93
N MET A 157 -24.79 -8.69 5.02
CA MET A 157 -23.33 -8.78 5.18
C MET A 157 -22.83 -10.23 5.16
N PHE A 158 -23.57 -11.15 5.77
CA PHE A 158 -23.26 -12.57 5.78
C PHE A 158 -23.42 -13.22 4.39
N LEU A 159 -24.50 -12.88 3.70
CA LEU A 159 -24.82 -13.37 2.36
C LEU A 159 -23.79 -12.89 1.31
N SER A 160 -23.39 -11.64 1.38
CA SER A 160 -22.37 -11.04 0.52
C SER A 160 -21.05 -11.84 0.55
N ARG A 161 -20.64 -12.23 1.73
CA ARG A 161 -19.41 -13.00 1.94
C ARG A 161 -19.48 -14.40 1.31
N GLN A 162 -20.61 -15.05 1.41
CA GLN A 162 -20.83 -16.38 0.79
C GLN A 162 -20.90 -16.31 -0.74
N ILE A 163 -21.63 -15.33 -1.27
CA ILE A 163 -21.79 -15.16 -2.72
C ILE A 163 -20.42 -14.82 -3.35
N PHE A 164 -19.67 -13.91 -2.75
CA PHE A 164 -18.34 -13.56 -3.27
C PHE A 164 -17.37 -14.76 -3.26
N LYS A 165 -17.39 -15.60 -2.23
CA LYS A 165 -16.60 -16.81 -2.16
C LYS A 165 -16.95 -17.79 -3.30
N LYS A 166 -18.23 -17.93 -3.63
CA LYS A 166 -18.70 -18.75 -4.75
C LYS A 166 -18.28 -18.19 -6.11
N ILE A 167 -18.39 -16.87 -6.30
CA ILE A 167 -17.98 -16.19 -7.55
C ILE A 167 -16.47 -16.30 -7.75
N LYS A 168 -15.67 -16.07 -6.71
CA LYS A 168 -14.21 -16.21 -6.74
C LYS A 168 -13.79 -17.61 -7.18
N ASN A 169 -14.43 -18.64 -6.64
CA ASN A 169 -14.11 -20.04 -7.00
C ASN A 169 -14.50 -20.38 -8.45
N ARG A 170 -15.59 -19.79 -9.00
CA ARG A 170 -16.00 -20.01 -10.40
C ARG A 170 -15.12 -19.28 -11.41
N LEU A 171 -14.59 -18.12 -11.04
CA LEU A 171 -13.76 -17.28 -11.91
C LEU A 171 -12.27 -17.62 -11.85
N ASN A 172 -11.87 -18.64 -11.06
CA ASN A 172 -10.45 -19.01 -10.83
C ASN A 172 -9.56 -17.80 -10.49
N LEU A 173 -10.10 -16.88 -9.63
CA LEU A 173 -9.45 -15.65 -9.20
C LEU A 173 -8.63 -15.85 -7.91
#